data_edcf1576f0ea6ae5bc133aa8d34da05c
#
_entry.id   edcf1576f0ea6ae5bc133aa8d34da05c
#
_cell.length_a   1.000
_cell.length_b   1.000
_cell.length_c   1.000
_cell.angle_alpha   90.00
_cell.angle_beta   90.00
_cell.angle_gamma   90.00
#
_symmetry.space_group_name_H-M   'P 1'
#
loop_
_entity.id
_entity.type
_entity.pdbx_description
1 polymer ?
#
loop_
_entity_poly.entity_id
_entity_poly.type
_entity_poly.pdbx_seq_one_letter_code
_entity_poly.pdbx_strand_id
1 'polypeptide(L)'
;MPGIILEGGTFRPIFSAGVMDALLDEDIMFPYMIGVSAGICDGFSYISKQKERNLKILMNHRNDKRYMGARNLLKDRSLFGLDFVYDTIPNKLYPFDWKTFNEYKGTIKVGVTNAWTGKAEYKDGMKLDKKCTMLRATCAIPFAFPTIKVDGKPYYDGGIADPIPIRRSIEDGNEKNLIVLTRPEGYRKELSKSNKAAAKLLKRKYPHLPELLLNRHIRYNKTVRYCEQLEREGKAVILRPEYTIDSLEKDIDVLKQTYDM
;
A
#
# COMPACT_ATOMS: atom_id res chain seq x y z
N MET A 1 -16.13 -4.97 -14.44
CA MET A 1 -16.48 -5.55 -13.11
C MET A 1 -16.25 -4.48 -12.06
N PRO A 2 -16.81 -4.59 -10.84
CA PRO A 2 -16.44 -3.65 -9.77
C PRO A 2 -15.03 -3.92 -9.27
N GLY A 3 -14.26 -2.85 -9.04
CA GLY A 3 -12.91 -2.93 -8.49
C GLY A 3 -12.78 -2.24 -7.14
N ILE A 4 -11.87 -2.71 -6.28
CA ILE A 4 -11.45 -2.00 -5.08
C ILE A 4 -10.02 -1.48 -5.26
N ILE A 5 -9.81 -0.20 -4.92
CA ILE A 5 -8.53 0.48 -5.08
C ILE A 5 -8.04 0.94 -3.71
N LEU A 6 -6.82 0.53 -3.35
CA LEU A 6 -6.25 0.74 -2.03
C LEU A 6 -5.04 1.70 -2.09
N GLU A 7 -5.19 2.88 -1.48
CA GLU A 7 -4.09 3.83 -1.32
C GLU A 7 -3.10 3.33 -0.27
N GLY A 8 -1.81 3.56 -0.50
CA GLY A 8 -0.76 3.31 0.49
C GLY A 8 -0.62 4.40 1.55
N GLY A 9 0.22 4.17 2.57
CA GLY A 9 0.40 5.20 3.58
C GLY A 9 1.10 4.79 4.87
N THR A 10 1.93 3.77 4.85
CA THR A 10 2.60 3.16 6.00
C THR A 10 1.59 2.62 7.02
N PHE A 11 1.23 3.34 8.10
CA PHE A 11 0.23 2.90 9.08
C PHE A 11 -1.17 3.49 8.84
N ARG A 12 -1.31 4.49 7.97
CA ARG A 12 -2.64 5.04 7.62
C ARG A 12 -3.61 4.03 7.01
N PRO A 13 -3.17 3.02 6.23
CA PRO A 13 -4.05 1.98 5.71
C PRO A 13 -4.74 1.12 6.76
N ILE A 14 -4.48 1.32 8.06
CA ILE A 14 -5.29 0.71 9.13
C ILE A 14 -6.79 1.08 8.97
N PHE A 15 -7.12 2.26 8.46
CA PHE A 15 -8.47 2.62 8.03
C PHE A 15 -8.96 1.68 6.91
N SER A 16 -8.12 1.44 5.90
CA SER A 16 -8.48 0.53 4.81
C SER A 16 -8.69 -0.91 5.30
N ALA A 17 -7.94 -1.33 6.33
CA ALA A 17 -8.15 -2.64 6.97
C ALA A 17 -9.53 -2.71 7.64
N GLY A 18 -9.98 -1.65 8.35
CA GLY A 18 -11.32 -1.56 8.91
C GLY A 18 -12.41 -1.65 7.84
N VAL A 19 -12.26 -0.88 6.75
CA VAL A 19 -13.19 -0.94 5.60
C VAL A 19 -13.28 -2.36 5.02
N MET A 20 -12.15 -3.03 4.82
CA MET A 20 -12.13 -4.39 4.26
C MET A 20 -12.72 -5.42 5.21
N ASP A 21 -12.53 -5.26 6.51
CA ASP A 21 -13.13 -6.15 7.52
C ASP A 21 -14.65 -5.92 7.61
N ALA A 22 -15.13 -4.69 7.46
CA ALA A 22 -16.57 -4.41 7.34
C ALA A 22 -17.19 -5.04 6.07
N LEU A 23 -16.45 -5.01 4.94
CA LEU A 23 -16.88 -5.72 3.73
C LEU A 23 -16.95 -7.24 3.93
N LEU A 24 -16.05 -7.83 4.72
CA LEU A 24 -16.10 -9.26 5.07
C LEU A 24 -17.30 -9.59 5.97
N ASP A 25 -17.70 -8.69 6.86
CA ASP A 25 -18.91 -8.87 7.71
C ASP A 25 -20.19 -8.94 6.88
N GLU A 26 -20.21 -8.24 5.74
CA GLU A 26 -21.33 -8.23 4.79
C GLU A 26 -21.17 -9.27 3.65
N ASP A 27 -20.23 -10.21 3.77
CA ASP A 27 -19.91 -11.20 2.73
C ASP A 27 -19.59 -10.57 1.35
N ILE A 28 -19.12 -9.32 1.32
CA ILE A 28 -18.77 -8.63 0.08
C ILE A 28 -17.30 -8.92 -0.27
N MET A 29 -17.09 -9.55 -1.42
CA MET A 29 -15.75 -9.82 -1.98
C MET A 29 -15.64 -9.23 -3.39
N PHE A 30 -14.74 -8.25 -3.55
CA PHE A 30 -14.50 -7.63 -4.85
C PHE A 30 -13.78 -8.61 -5.79
N PRO A 31 -14.21 -8.73 -7.06
CA PRO A 31 -13.55 -9.59 -8.04
C PRO A 31 -12.25 -9.02 -8.61
N TYR A 32 -11.96 -7.75 -8.34
CA TYR A 32 -10.74 -7.08 -8.75
C TYR A 32 -10.24 -6.18 -7.63
N MET A 33 -8.98 -6.32 -7.28
CA MET A 33 -8.29 -5.50 -6.28
C MET A 33 -6.98 -4.97 -6.84
N ILE A 34 -6.73 -3.68 -6.67
CA ILE A 34 -5.48 -3.02 -7.03
C ILE A 34 -5.07 -2.02 -5.94
N GLY A 35 -3.80 -1.93 -5.67
CA GLY A 35 -3.30 -0.97 -4.70
C GLY A 35 -1.78 -0.93 -4.63
N VAL A 36 -1.28 -0.12 -3.72
CA VAL A 36 0.16 0.11 -3.52
C VAL A 36 0.52 0.11 -2.04
N SER A 37 1.78 -0.24 -1.75
CA SER A 37 2.36 -0.13 -0.41
C SER A 37 1.53 -0.87 0.66
N ALA A 38 1.43 -0.32 1.88
CA ALA A 38 0.68 -0.94 2.97
C ALA A 38 -0.79 -1.21 2.63
N GLY A 39 -1.44 -0.35 1.81
CA GLY A 39 -2.83 -0.56 1.43
C GLY A 39 -3.07 -1.90 0.74
N ILE A 40 -2.25 -2.24 -0.27
CA ILE A 40 -2.39 -3.55 -0.92
C ILE A 40 -1.93 -4.70 -0.01
N CYS A 41 -0.95 -4.49 0.88
CA CYS A 41 -0.56 -5.51 1.85
C CYS A 41 -1.73 -5.91 2.76
N ASP A 42 -2.52 -4.93 3.22
CA ASP A 42 -3.71 -5.17 4.02
C ASP A 42 -4.79 -5.90 3.20
N GLY A 43 -4.88 -5.62 1.90
CA GLY A 43 -5.78 -6.29 0.98
C GLY A 43 -5.58 -7.80 0.88
N PHE A 44 -4.37 -8.31 1.11
CA PHE A 44 -4.13 -9.77 1.13
C PHE A 44 -4.84 -10.46 2.29
N SER A 45 -4.96 -9.81 3.46
CA SER A 45 -5.75 -10.34 4.59
C SER A 45 -7.24 -10.39 4.26
N TYR A 46 -7.77 -9.40 3.54
CA TYR A 46 -9.14 -9.40 3.04
C TYR A 46 -9.40 -10.54 2.05
N ILE A 47 -8.54 -10.73 1.05
CA ILE A 47 -8.68 -11.82 0.08
C ILE A 47 -8.60 -13.21 0.73
N SER A 48 -7.78 -13.37 1.77
CA SER A 48 -7.69 -14.60 2.55
C SER A 48 -8.74 -14.73 3.65
N LYS A 49 -9.72 -13.79 3.70
CA LYS A 49 -10.80 -13.74 4.69
C LYS A 49 -10.32 -13.77 6.14
N GLN A 50 -9.14 -13.21 6.40
CA GLN A 50 -8.54 -13.15 7.73
C GLN A 50 -8.88 -11.83 8.43
N LYS A 51 -10.12 -11.71 8.88
CA LYS A 51 -10.63 -10.54 9.61
C LYS A 51 -9.77 -10.20 10.82
N GLU A 52 -9.60 -8.90 11.09
CA GLU A 52 -8.79 -8.33 12.17
C GLU A 52 -7.30 -8.70 12.15
N ARG A 53 -6.84 -9.45 11.16
CA ARG A 53 -5.43 -9.86 11.10
C ARG A 53 -4.49 -8.66 11.08
N ASN A 54 -4.78 -7.65 10.25
CA ASN A 54 -3.97 -6.43 10.14
C ASN A 54 -4.01 -5.62 11.43
N LEU A 55 -5.20 -5.48 12.05
CA LEU A 55 -5.36 -4.82 13.34
C LEU A 55 -4.50 -5.51 14.41
N LYS A 56 -4.65 -6.83 14.58
CA LYS A 56 -3.90 -7.62 15.59
C LYS A 56 -2.39 -7.50 15.41
N ILE A 57 -1.90 -7.51 14.16
CA ILE A 57 -0.48 -7.31 13.86
C ILE A 57 0.00 -5.94 14.35
N LEU A 58 -0.73 -4.87 14.03
CA LEU A 58 -0.34 -3.53 14.46
C LEU A 58 -0.48 -3.33 15.96
N MET A 59 -1.58 -3.76 16.58
CA MET A 59 -1.76 -3.65 18.04
C MET A 59 -0.60 -4.31 18.80
N ASN A 60 -0.14 -5.47 18.37
CA ASN A 60 0.88 -6.24 19.08
C ASN A 60 2.32 -5.88 18.69
N HIS A 61 2.55 -5.35 17.48
CA HIS A 61 3.91 -5.22 16.96
C HIS A 61 4.28 -3.82 16.47
N ARG A 62 3.35 -2.85 16.42
CA ARG A 62 3.67 -1.50 15.96
C ARG A 62 4.88 -0.88 16.69
N ASN A 63 4.96 -1.07 17.98
CA ASN A 63 6.02 -0.55 18.83
C ASN A 63 7.15 -1.55 19.11
N ASP A 64 7.11 -2.74 18.49
CA ASP A 64 8.19 -3.73 18.56
C ASP A 64 9.39 -3.25 17.73
N LYS A 65 10.57 -3.21 18.35
CA LYS A 65 11.82 -2.78 17.70
C LYS A 65 12.23 -3.69 16.53
N ARG A 66 11.72 -4.94 16.49
CA ARG A 66 11.90 -5.88 15.37
C ARG A 66 11.04 -5.49 14.18
N TYR A 67 9.84 -4.91 14.44
CA TYR A 67 8.95 -4.43 13.38
C TYR A 67 9.52 -3.16 12.75
N MET A 68 9.81 -2.15 13.58
CA MET A 68 10.40 -0.88 13.15
C MET A 68 11.36 -0.32 14.18
N GLY A 69 12.63 -0.09 13.79
CA GLY A 69 13.64 0.44 14.70
C GLY A 69 14.99 0.69 14.03
N ALA A 70 15.81 1.53 14.66
CA ALA A 70 17.12 1.93 14.13
C ALA A 70 18.10 0.73 13.94
N ARG A 71 17.96 -0.33 14.74
CA ARG A 71 18.80 -1.56 14.60
C ARG A 71 18.61 -2.23 13.25
N ASN A 72 17.43 -2.14 12.64
CA ASN A 72 17.15 -2.74 11.34
C ASN A 72 17.94 -2.05 10.21
N LEU A 73 18.35 -0.77 10.39
CA LEU A 73 19.21 -0.06 9.42
C LEU A 73 20.56 -0.76 9.25
N LEU A 74 21.10 -1.31 10.33
CA LEU A 74 22.40 -2.04 10.29
C LEU A 74 22.25 -3.41 9.59
N LYS A 75 21.17 -4.15 9.90
CA LYS A 75 20.94 -5.50 9.38
C LYS A 75 20.34 -5.49 7.97
N ASP A 76 19.24 -4.75 7.79
CA ASP A 76 18.38 -4.86 6.62
C ASP A 76 18.54 -3.65 5.68
N ARG A 77 19.35 -2.63 6.07
CA ARG A 77 19.39 -1.31 5.43
C ARG A 77 18.00 -0.69 5.30
N SER A 78 17.14 -1.02 6.22
CA SER A 78 15.74 -0.66 6.28
C SER A 78 15.38 -0.22 7.69
N LEU A 79 14.47 0.74 7.84
CA LEU A 79 13.90 1.11 9.12
C LEU A 79 12.98 0.00 9.66
N PHE A 80 12.38 -0.76 8.76
CA PHE A 80 11.56 -1.93 9.07
C PHE A 80 12.41 -3.19 9.05
N GLY A 81 12.15 -4.12 9.99
CA GLY A 81 12.77 -5.43 9.99
C GLY A 81 12.14 -6.31 8.92
N LEU A 82 12.77 -6.36 7.75
CA LEU A 82 12.17 -6.97 6.56
C LEU A 82 11.81 -8.44 6.77
N ASP A 83 12.69 -9.20 7.43
CA ASP A 83 12.40 -10.61 7.71
C ASP A 83 11.35 -10.77 8.81
N PHE A 84 11.32 -9.85 9.80
CA PHE A 84 10.28 -9.90 10.82
C PHE A 84 8.90 -9.63 10.23
N VAL A 85 8.77 -8.56 9.42
CA VAL A 85 7.48 -8.14 8.84
C VAL A 85 6.97 -9.09 7.76
N TYR A 86 7.86 -9.56 6.88
CA TYR A 86 7.46 -10.28 5.65
C TYR A 86 7.76 -11.78 5.68
N ASP A 87 8.38 -12.29 6.74
CA ASP A 87 8.59 -13.72 6.94
C ASP A 87 8.08 -14.20 8.30
N THR A 88 8.60 -13.64 9.42
CA THR A 88 8.23 -14.10 10.75
C THR A 88 6.75 -13.89 11.06
N ILE A 89 6.21 -12.70 10.77
CA ILE A 89 4.79 -12.40 10.98
C ILE A 89 3.89 -13.33 10.14
N PRO A 90 3.98 -13.35 8.80
CA PRO A 90 3.05 -14.10 7.98
C PRO A 90 3.26 -15.63 7.97
N ASN A 91 4.41 -16.12 8.40
CA ASN A 91 4.67 -17.57 8.39
C ASN A 91 4.66 -18.21 9.78
N LYS A 92 4.76 -17.40 10.89
CA LYS A 92 4.90 -17.95 12.25
C LYS A 92 3.94 -17.33 13.26
N LEU A 93 3.83 -15.98 13.33
CA LEU A 93 3.08 -15.30 14.38
C LEU A 93 1.60 -15.15 14.02
N TYR A 94 1.33 -14.77 12.79
CA TYR A 94 -0.02 -14.61 12.21
C TYR A 94 -0.04 -15.33 10.86
N PRO A 95 -0.07 -16.66 10.83
CA PRO A 95 0.03 -17.44 9.60
C PRO A 95 -0.96 -16.97 8.55
N PHE A 96 -0.45 -16.77 7.33
CA PHE A 96 -1.27 -16.39 6.20
C PHE A 96 -2.04 -17.60 5.68
N ASP A 97 -3.35 -17.45 5.48
CA ASP A 97 -4.19 -18.54 4.98
C ASP A 97 -4.03 -18.70 3.46
N TRP A 98 -3.01 -19.44 3.09
CA TRP A 98 -2.71 -19.76 1.69
C TRP A 98 -3.81 -20.57 1.01
N LYS A 99 -4.58 -21.37 1.76
CA LYS A 99 -5.67 -22.19 1.21
C LYS A 99 -6.78 -21.26 0.71
N THR A 100 -7.33 -20.44 1.60
CA THR A 100 -8.41 -19.48 1.23
C THR A 100 -7.93 -18.50 0.17
N PHE A 101 -6.68 -17.99 0.27
CA PHE A 101 -6.10 -17.13 -0.74
C PHE A 101 -6.08 -17.77 -2.13
N ASN A 102 -5.67 -19.04 -2.26
CA ASN A 102 -5.60 -19.75 -3.55
C ASN A 102 -6.99 -20.08 -4.12
N GLU A 103 -8.03 -20.07 -3.31
CA GLU A 103 -9.42 -20.27 -3.74
C GLU A 103 -10.03 -19.01 -4.39
N TYR A 104 -9.42 -17.85 -4.16
CA TYR A 104 -9.88 -16.59 -4.76
C TYR A 104 -9.77 -16.64 -6.29
N LYS A 105 -10.87 -16.28 -6.98
CA LYS A 105 -10.97 -16.34 -8.47
C LYS A 105 -10.86 -14.97 -9.14
N GLY A 106 -10.67 -13.92 -8.36
CA GLY A 106 -10.55 -12.56 -8.88
C GLY A 106 -9.12 -12.21 -9.31
N THR A 107 -8.92 -10.95 -9.59
CA THR A 107 -7.65 -10.37 -10.01
C THR A 107 -7.07 -9.50 -8.91
N ILE A 108 -5.78 -9.66 -8.60
CA ILE A 108 -5.03 -8.80 -7.69
C ILE A 108 -3.89 -8.15 -8.44
N LYS A 109 -3.79 -6.82 -8.38
CA LYS A 109 -2.70 -6.04 -8.98
C LYS A 109 -1.92 -5.31 -7.90
N VAL A 110 -0.64 -5.64 -7.77
CA VAL A 110 0.28 -4.98 -6.83
C VAL A 110 1.11 -3.95 -7.58
N GLY A 111 0.86 -2.66 -7.32
CA GLY A 111 1.57 -1.57 -7.95
C GLY A 111 2.98 -1.39 -7.38
N VAL A 112 3.97 -1.27 -8.25
CA VAL A 112 5.38 -1.02 -7.93
C VAL A 112 5.96 0.02 -8.87
N THR A 113 7.02 0.72 -8.45
CA THR A 113 7.76 1.66 -9.30
C THR A 113 9.06 1.01 -9.78
N ASN A 114 9.20 0.79 -11.08
CA ASN A 114 10.46 0.30 -11.65
C ASN A 114 11.55 1.36 -11.47
N ALA A 115 12.63 1.01 -10.74
CA ALA A 115 13.66 1.97 -10.40
C ALA A 115 14.52 2.40 -11.61
N TRP A 116 14.64 1.56 -12.65
CA TRP A 116 15.39 1.91 -13.85
C TRP A 116 14.64 2.87 -14.76
N THR A 117 13.33 2.64 -14.94
CA THR A 117 12.53 3.39 -15.92
C THR A 117 11.67 4.50 -15.31
N GLY A 118 11.47 4.48 -13.98
CA GLY A 118 10.53 5.35 -13.28
C GLY A 118 9.05 5.04 -13.53
N LYS A 119 8.73 4.03 -14.33
CA LYS A 119 7.33 3.69 -14.68
C LYS A 119 6.65 2.89 -13.59
N ALA A 120 5.34 3.09 -13.44
CA ALA A 120 4.51 2.17 -12.68
C ALA A 120 4.40 0.83 -13.40
N GLU A 121 4.54 -0.26 -12.66
CA GLU A 121 4.27 -1.62 -13.11
C GLU A 121 3.33 -2.28 -12.10
N TYR A 122 2.52 -3.24 -12.58
CA TYR A 122 1.52 -3.90 -11.75
C TYR A 122 1.76 -5.41 -11.81
N LYS A 123 2.19 -5.96 -10.66
CA LYS A 123 2.48 -7.39 -10.54
C LYS A 123 1.18 -8.16 -10.29
N ASP A 124 1.13 -9.37 -10.79
CA ASP A 124 0.05 -10.31 -10.51
C ASP A 124 0.14 -10.77 -9.05
N GLY A 125 -0.80 -10.31 -8.22
CA GLY A 125 -0.83 -10.61 -6.79
C GLY A 125 -1.06 -12.08 -6.49
N MET A 126 -1.69 -12.85 -7.40
CA MET A 126 -1.86 -14.29 -7.24
C MET A 126 -0.53 -15.05 -7.27
N LYS A 127 0.54 -14.43 -7.74
CA LYS A 127 1.91 -14.96 -7.70
C LYS A 127 2.68 -14.58 -6.44
N LEU A 128 1.98 -14.25 -5.34
CA LEU A 128 2.62 -13.98 -4.06
C LEU A 128 3.44 -15.19 -3.60
N ASP A 129 4.70 -14.96 -3.27
CA ASP A 129 5.58 -15.97 -2.68
C ASP A 129 5.58 -15.91 -1.14
N LYS A 130 6.02 -17.00 -0.48
CA LYS A 130 6.10 -17.06 0.99
C LYS A 130 7.06 -16.04 1.62
N LYS A 131 7.97 -15.44 0.83
CA LYS A 131 8.87 -14.36 1.25
C LYS A 131 8.24 -12.99 1.07
N CYS A 132 7.03 -12.93 0.54
CA CYS A 132 6.30 -11.70 0.25
C CYS A 132 7.13 -10.71 -0.60
N THR A 133 7.89 -11.21 -1.59
CA THR A 133 8.86 -10.40 -2.35
C THR A 133 8.20 -9.20 -3.03
N MET A 134 7.04 -9.38 -3.66
CA MET A 134 6.33 -8.25 -4.29
C MET A 134 5.76 -7.26 -3.27
N LEU A 135 5.39 -7.71 -2.05
CA LEU A 135 4.92 -6.83 -0.98
C LEU A 135 6.08 -6.01 -0.39
N ARG A 136 7.25 -6.62 -0.25
CA ARG A 136 8.47 -5.87 0.10
C ARG A 136 8.76 -4.79 -0.96
N ALA A 137 8.58 -5.11 -2.25
CA ALA A 137 8.84 -4.17 -3.34
C ALA A 137 7.86 -2.99 -3.36
N THR A 138 6.55 -3.26 -3.21
CA THR A 138 5.52 -2.21 -3.20
C THR A 138 5.63 -1.27 -2.00
N CYS A 139 6.25 -1.72 -0.89
CA CYS A 139 6.50 -0.93 0.32
C CYS A 139 7.90 -0.29 0.39
N ALA A 140 8.75 -0.48 -0.62
CA ALA A 140 10.14 -0.03 -0.59
C ALA A 140 10.27 1.49 -0.77
N ILE A 141 10.04 2.24 0.30
CA ILE A 141 10.20 3.71 0.32
C ILE A 141 11.69 4.06 0.38
N PRO A 142 12.22 4.97 -0.48
CA PRO A 142 13.59 5.45 -0.40
C PRO A 142 13.94 5.94 1.02
N PHE A 143 15.14 5.68 1.49
CA PHE A 143 15.69 5.83 2.83
C PHE A 143 15.18 4.84 3.88
N ALA A 144 13.90 4.46 3.82
CA ALA A 144 13.33 3.51 4.78
C ALA A 144 13.54 2.05 4.34
N PHE A 145 13.80 1.83 3.04
CA PHE A 145 14.02 0.51 2.44
C PHE A 145 15.11 0.57 1.36
N PRO A 146 15.85 -0.52 1.12
CA PRO A 146 16.59 -0.71 -0.12
C PRO A 146 15.62 -0.95 -1.29
N THR A 147 16.13 -0.88 -2.53
CA THR A 147 15.38 -1.43 -3.67
C THR A 147 15.21 -2.94 -3.51
N ILE A 148 14.03 -3.43 -3.84
CA ILE A 148 13.72 -4.85 -3.84
C ILE A 148 13.71 -5.36 -5.28
N LYS A 149 14.38 -6.48 -5.54
CA LYS A 149 14.39 -7.12 -6.86
C LYS A 149 13.21 -8.09 -6.98
N VAL A 150 12.45 -7.93 -8.05
CA VAL A 150 11.43 -8.89 -8.50
C VAL A 150 11.75 -9.22 -9.95
N ASP A 151 11.89 -10.49 -10.27
CA ASP A 151 12.27 -10.97 -11.61
C ASP A 151 13.53 -10.25 -12.16
N GLY A 152 14.54 -10.07 -11.31
CA GLY A 152 15.81 -9.43 -11.67
C GLY A 152 15.77 -7.89 -11.77
N LYS A 153 14.62 -7.25 -11.76
CA LYS A 153 14.45 -5.79 -11.87
C LYS A 153 14.33 -5.15 -10.49
N PRO A 154 14.96 -3.97 -10.24
CA PRO A 154 14.84 -3.26 -8.98
C PRO A 154 13.55 -2.43 -8.93
N TYR A 155 12.84 -2.50 -7.80
CA TYR A 155 11.61 -1.73 -7.57
C TYR A 155 11.68 -0.92 -6.29
N TYR A 156 10.93 0.17 -6.30
CA TYR A 156 10.55 0.97 -5.16
C TYR A 156 9.02 0.99 -5.00
N ASP A 157 8.56 1.62 -3.91
CA ASP A 157 7.16 1.78 -3.56
C ASP A 157 6.31 2.27 -4.74
N GLY A 158 5.18 1.58 -4.98
CA GLY A 158 4.28 1.88 -6.08
C GLY A 158 3.72 3.31 -6.03
N GLY A 159 3.52 3.85 -4.83
CA GLY A 159 3.03 5.21 -4.63
C GLY A 159 3.99 6.33 -5.04
N ILE A 160 5.19 6.00 -5.54
CA ILE A 160 6.10 6.97 -6.17
C ILE A 160 5.59 7.28 -7.59
N ALA A 161 5.28 6.27 -8.39
CA ALA A 161 4.82 6.44 -9.77
C ALA A 161 3.30 6.59 -9.86
N ASP A 162 2.52 5.76 -9.14
CA ASP A 162 1.06 5.78 -9.16
C ASP A 162 0.49 5.52 -7.76
N PRO A 163 0.20 6.58 -6.97
CA PRO A 163 -0.23 6.43 -5.58
C PRO A 163 -1.67 5.93 -5.41
N ILE A 164 -2.53 6.10 -6.41
CA ILE A 164 -3.93 5.69 -6.43
C ILE A 164 -4.22 5.16 -7.83
N PRO A 165 -4.09 3.85 -8.08
CA PRO A 165 -4.06 3.28 -9.42
C PRO A 165 -5.43 3.15 -10.09
N ILE A 166 -6.29 4.18 -9.96
CA ILE A 166 -7.64 4.23 -10.54
C ILE A 166 -7.64 4.12 -12.06
N ARG A 167 -6.67 4.77 -12.75
CA ARG A 167 -6.60 4.72 -14.21
C ARG A 167 -6.33 3.31 -14.68
N ARG A 168 -5.43 2.60 -13.99
CA ARG A 168 -5.13 1.20 -14.29
C ARG A 168 -6.35 0.31 -14.08
N SER A 169 -7.12 0.52 -13.02
CA SER A 169 -8.36 -0.22 -12.80
C SER A 169 -9.35 -0.04 -13.97
N ILE A 170 -9.52 1.19 -14.44
CA ILE A 170 -10.40 1.50 -15.59
C ILE A 170 -9.86 0.88 -16.88
N GLU A 171 -8.55 0.95 -17.13
CA GLU A 171 -7.89 0.31 -18.28
C GLU A 171 -8.05 -1.22 -18.27
N ASP A 172 -8.10 -1.84 -17.09
CA ASP A 172 -8.36 -3.28 -16.92
C ASP A 172 -9.87 -3.61 -17.03
N GLY A 173 -10.75 -2.64 -17.37
CA GLY A 173 -12.17 -2.83 -17.65
C GLY A 173 -13.10 -2.70 -16.44
N ASN A 174 -12.66 -2.09 -15.34
CA ASN A 174 -13.50 -1.88 -14.16
C ASN A 174 -14.19 -0.50 -14.22
N GLU A 175 -15.48 -0.49 -14.61
CA GLU A 175 -16.27 0.73 -14.78
C GLU A 175 -16.78 1.32 -13.46
N LYS A 176 -16.91 0.51 -12.42
CA LYS A 176 -17.32 0.91 -11.07
C LYS A 176 -16.23 0.58 -10.07
N ASN A 177 -15.87 1.54 -9.24
CA ASN A 177 -14.75 1.38 -8.33
C ASN A 177 -15.09 1.87 -6.92
N LEU A 178 -14.73 1.06 -5.91
CA LEU A 178 -14.60 1.50 -4.53
C LEU A 178 -13.16 1.98 -4.32
N ILE A 179 -12.97 3.23 -3.97
CA ILE A 179 -11.65 3.82 -3.75
C ILE A 179 -11.48 4.08 -2.26
N VAL A 180 -10.54 3.40 -1.62
CA VAL A 180 -10.24 3.60 -0.20
C VAL A 180 -8.99 4.47 -0.08
N LEU A 181 -9.19 5.71 0.35
CA LEU A 181 -8.13 6.68 0.58
C LEU A 181 -7.72 6.69 2.06
N THR A 182 -6.50 7.13 2.31
CA THR A 182 -5.92 7.20 3.66
C THR A 182 -5.79 8.65 4.17
N ARG A 183 -6.48 9.58 3.50
CA ARG A 183 -6.50 11.00 3.84
C ARG A 183 -7.94 11.52 3.79
N PRO A 184 -8.31 12.45 4.69
CA PRO A 184 -9.64 13.02 4.73
C PRO A 184 -9.95 13.85 3.49
N GLU A 185 -11.22 14.18 3.36
CA GLU A 185 -11.69 15.08 2.30
C GLU A 185 -10.96 16.42 2.37
N GLY A 186 -10.76 17.04 1.20
CA GLY A 186 -10.06 18.31 1.10
C GLY A 186 -8.54 18.25 1.21
N TYR A 187 -7.95 17.11 1.68
CA TYR A 187 -6.50 17.00 1.75
C TYR A 187 -5.84 17.17 0.38
N ARG A 188 -4.76 17.93 0.36
CA ARG A 188 -3.86 18.05 -0.81
C ARG A 188 -2.42 17.88 -0.36
N LYS A 189 -1.68 17.09 -1.11
CA LYS A 189 -0.27 16.77 -0.82
C LYS A 189 0.63 17.93 -1.23
N GLU A 190 1.65 18.20 -0.44
CA GLU A 190 2.71 19.15 -0.72
C GLU A 190 4.04 18.45 -1.00
N LEU A 191 4.98 19.20 -1.59
CA LEU A 191 6.33 18.69 -1.84
C LEU A 191 7.11 18.53 -0.52
N SER A 192 7.32 17.30 -0.10
CA SER A 192 8.02 17.00 1.15
C SER A 192 9.55 17.17 1.06
N LYS A 193 10.18 17.49 2.22
CA LYS A 193 11.64 17.52 2.34
C LYS A 193 12.27 16.15 2.06
N SER A 194 11.61 15.06 2.45
CA SER A 194 12.06 13.69 2.20
C SER A 194 12.10 13.36 0.70
N ASN A 195 11.10 13.79 -0.08
CA ASN A 195 11.12 13.59 -1.53
C ASN A 195 12.26 14.36 -2.21
N LYS A 196 12.54 15.60 -1.77
CA LYS A 196 13.70 16.37 -2.27
C LYS A 196 15.03 15.66 -1.98
N ALA A 197 15.19 15.15 -0.76
CA ALA A 197 16.39 14.42 -0.35
C ALA A 197 16.53 13.10 -1.12
N ALA A 198 15.44 12.33 -1.28
CA ALA A 198 15.44 11.09 -2.06
C ALA A 198 15.77 11.33 -3.53
N ALA A 199 15.23 12.39 -4.15
CA ALA A 199 15.57 12.77 -5.51
C ALA A 199 17.07 13.04 -5.69
N LYS A 200 17.68 13.77 -4.74
CA LYS A 200 19.13 14.04 -4.75
C LYS A 200 19.97 12.76 -4.60
N LEU A 201 19.58 11.88 -3.67
CA LEU A 201 20.29 10.63 -3.39
C LEU A 201 20.27 9.67 -4.59
N LEU A 202 19.09 9.54 -5.23
CA LEU A 202 18.86 8.52 -6.26
C LEU A 202 19.33 8.96 -7.67
N LYS A 203 19.62 10.24 -7.88
CA LYS A 203 19.91 10.84 -9.19
C LYS A 203 20.95 10.07 -10.00
N ARG A 204 22.05 9.63 -9.37
CA ARG A 204 23.13 8.94 -10.08
C ARG A 204 22.77 7.50 -10.45
N LYS A 205 22.08 6.80 -9.55
CA LYS A 205 21.79 5.38 -9.71
C LYS A 205 20.51 5.12 -10.51
N TYR A 206 19.53 5.99 -10.34
CA TYR A 206 18.19 5.87 -10.94
C TYR A 206 17.73 7.22 -11.49
N PRO A 207 18.23 7.65 -12.66
CA PRO A 207 18.07 9.02 -13.18
C PRO A 207 16.61 9.41 -13.48
N HIS A 208 15.71 8.45 -13.63
CA HIS A 208 14.27 8.70 -13.87
C HIS A 208 13.46 8.93 -12.59
N LEU A 209 13.98 8.59 -11.41
CA LEU A 209 13.24 8.76 -10.16
C LEU A 209 13.17 10.19 -9.60
N PRO A 210 14.18 11.06 -9.77
CA PRO A 210 14.15 12.42 -9.22
C PRO A 210 12.93 13.21 -9.64
N GLU A 211 12.59 13.23 -10.92
CA GLU A 211 11.44 13.94 -11.44
C GLU A 211 10.14 13.40 -10.84
N LEU A 212 10.00 12.08 -10.74
CA LEU A 212 8.84 11.45 -10.12
C LEU A 212 8.65 11.86 -8.66
N LEU A 213 9.75 11.88 -7.89
CA LEU A 213 9.72 12.24 -6.48
C LEU A 213 9.40 13.72 -6.28
N LEU A 214 9.98 14.61 -7.09
CA LEU A 214 9.74 16.05 -7.02
C LEU A 214 8.30 16.42 -7.44
N ASN A 215 7.72 15.72 -8.41
CA ASN A 215 6.36 15.95 -8.92
C ASN A 215 5.30 15.03 -8.29
N ARG A 216 5.66 14.22 -7.27
CA ARG A 216 4.74 13.26 -6.63
C ARG A 216 3.48 13.92 -6.09
N HIS A 217 3.61 15.08 -5.47
CA HIS A 217 2.49 15.84 -4.91
C HIS A 217 1.53 16.33 -6.00
N ILE A 218 2.04 16.80 -7.12
CA ILE A 218 1.23 17.25 -8.27
C ILE A 218 0.42 16.08 -8.84
N ARG A 219 1.08 14.95 -9.06
CA ARG A 219 0.46 13.72 -9.58
C ARG A 219 -0.62 13.21 -8.63
N TYR A 220 -0.31 13.13 -7.35
CA TYR A 220 -1.26 12.72 -6.31
C TYR A 220 -2.52 13.60 -6.34
N ASN A 221 -2.37 14.92 -6.27
CA ASN A 221 -3.48 15.87 -6.25
C ASN A 221 -4.31 15.81 -7.53
N LYS A 222 -3.67 15.59 -8.68
CA LYS A 222 -4.36 15.39 -9.97
C LYS A 222 -5.20 14.11 -9.97
N THR A 223 -4.64 13.02 -9.40
CA THR A 223 -5.36 11.74 -9.30
C THR A 223 -6.53 11.83 -8.33
N VAL A 224 -6.37 12.48 -7.16
CA VAL A 224 -7.47 12.69 -6.20
C VAL A 224 -8.62 13.47 -6.86
N ARG A 225 -8.32 14.57 -7.57
CA ARG A 225 -9.37 15.32 -8.32
C ARG A 225 -10.08 14.46 -9.36
N TYR A 226 -9.37 13.56 -10.03
CA TYR A 226 -9.97 12.63 -10.97
C TYR A 226 -10.87 11.61 -10.27
N CYS A 227 -10.46 11.07 -9.11
CA CYS A 227 -11.32 10.21 -8.28
C CYS A 227 -12.60 10.95 -7.86
N GLU A 228 -12.48 12.20 -7.38
CA GLU A 228 -13.62 13.04 -7.00
C GLU A 228 -14.56 13.35 -8.20
N GLN A 229 -14.02 13.45 -9.40
CA GLN A 229 -14.82 13.57 -10.63
C GLN A 229 -15.59 12.27 -10.91
N LEU A 230 -14.93 11.12 -10.84
CA LEU A 230 -15.58 9.82 -11.05
C LEU A 230 -16.69 9.55 -10.03
N GLU A 231 -16.51 10.01 -8.79
CA GLU A 231 -17.53 9.91 -7.75
C GLU A 231 -18.77 10.74 -8.11
N ARG A 232 -18.59 12.02 -8.53
CA ARG A 232 -19.70 12.88 -9.01
C ARG A 232 -20.40 12.29 -10.23
N GLU A 233 -19.69 11.56 -11.07
CA GLU A 233 -20.24 10.87 -12.25
C GLU A 233 -20.91 9.52 -11.89
N GLY A 234 -20.95 9.13 -10.60
CA GLY A 234 -21.49 7.86 -10.14
C GLY A 234 -20.69 6.63 -10.62
N LYS A 235 -19.43 6.82 -11.01
CA LYS A 235 -18.51 5.75 -11.45
C LYS A 235 -17.61 5.21 -10.33
N ALA A 236 -17.52 5.95 -9.23
CA ALA A 236 -16.77 5.54 -8.05
C ALA A 236 -17.52 5.89 -6.76
N VAL A 237 -17.19 5.18 -5.69
CA VAL A 237 -17.47 5.54 -4.30
C VAL A 237 -16.12 5.73 -3.62
N ILE A 238 -15.94 6.82 -2.89
CA ILE A 238 -14.70 7.11 -2.17
C ILE A 238 -14.96 7.00 -0.67
N LEU A 239 -14.26 6.08 -0.01
CA LEU A 239 -14.20 6.02 1.44
C LEU A 239 -12.92 6.70 1.93
N ARG A 240 -13.07 7.56 2.96
CA ARG A 240 -11.99 8.38 3.52
C ARG A 240 -12.09 8.40 5.03
N PRO A 241 -10.96 8.43 5.77
CA PRO A 241 -11.00 8.69 7.20
C PRO A 241 -11.45 10.13 7.47
N GLU A 242 -12.10 10.36 8.60
CA GLU A 242 -12.56 11.69 9.01
C GLU A 242 -11.40 12.63 9.35
N TYR A 243 -10.28 12.08 9.82
CA TYR A 243 -9.07 12.83 10.16
C TYR A 243 -7.80 12.13 9.65
N THR A 244 -6.70 12.87 9.63
CA THR A 244 -5.38 12.35 9.25
C THR A 244 -4.61 11.89 10.47
N ILE A 245 -4.16 10.64 10.47
CA ILE A 245 -3.12 10.18 11.41
C ILE A 245 -1.73 10.33 10.80
N ASP A 246 -0.70 10.37 11.65
CA ASP A 246 0.68 10.35 11.17
C ASP A 246 0.96 9.04 10.40
N SER A 247 1.80 9.10 9.37
CA SER A 247 2.19 7.90 8.62
C SER A 247 3.04 6.95 9.47
N LEU A 248 3.66 7.44 10.54
CA LEU A 248 4.44 6.67 11.50
C LEU A 248 3.78 6.67 12.90
N GLU A 249 2.45 6.72 12.95
CA GLU A 249 1.68 6.73 14.20
C GLU A 249 2.18 5.64 15.16
N LYS A 250 2.35 6.01 16.43
CA LYS A 250 2.84 5.12 17.50
C LYS A 250 1.78 4.84 18.55
N ASP A 251 0.79 5.70 18.61
CA ASP A 251 -0.30 5.57 19.55
C ASP A 251 -1.25 4.45 19.06
N ILE A 252 -1.32 3.40 19.85
CA ILE A 252 -2.11 2.21 19.54
C ILE A 252 -3.62 2.52 19.60
N ASP A 253 -4.04 3.40 20.50
CA ASP A 253 -5.43 3.78 20.64
C ASP A 253 -5.89 4.60 19.42
N VAL A 254 -5.03 5.50 18.91
CA VAL A 254 -5.28 6.25 17.68
C VAL A 254 -5.39 5.31 16.47
N LEU A 255 -4.53 4.30 16.39
CA LEU A 255 -4.61 3.29 15.33
C LEU A 255 -5.90 2.47 15.42
N LYS A 256 -6.31 2.06 16.64
CA LYS A 256 -7.56 1.33 16.87
C LYS A 256 -8.77 2.16 16.49
N GLN A 257 -8.84 3.41 16.96
CA GLN A 257 -9.91 4.35 16.60
C GLN A 257 -10.02 4.58 15.09
N THR A 258 -8.86 4.66 14.41
CA THR A 258 -8.83 4.82 12.95
C THR A 258 -9.33 3.58 12.22
N TYR A 259 -9.10 2.39 12.76
CA TYR A 259 -9.64 1.15 12.22
C TYR A 259 -11.16 1.04 12.43
N ASP A 260 -11.68 1.50 13.58
CA ASP A 260 -13.10 1.42 13.95
C ASP A 260 -13.98 2.50 13.27
N MET A 261 -13.36 3.47 12.59
CA MET A 261 -14.05 4.54 11.86
C MET A 261 -14.79 4.03 10.63
#